data_ac246e06a73e74c21a445a8148ded6bc
#
_entry.id   ac246e06a73e74c21a445a8148ded6bc
#
_cell.length_a   1.000
_cell.length_b   1.000
_cell.length_c   1.000
_cell.angle_alpha   90.00
_cell.angle_beta   90.00
_cell.angle_gamma   90.00
#
_symmetry.space_group_name_H-M   'P 1'
#
loop_
_entity.id
_entity.type
_entity.pdbx_description
1 polymer ?
#
loop_
_entity_poly.entity_id
_entity_poly.type
_entity_poly.pdbx_seq_one_letter_code
_entity_poly.pdbx_strand_id
1 'polypeptide(L)'
;VLLTDMTAYADALKEIGIAMERVPSNRGYMGDLYTQLAQRYERACAFKGAGSVTILTVTTMPGNDVTHPVPDNTGYITEGQFYLHDGRIDPFGSLSRLKQRVIGKVTREDHSQVMNTMIRFYAAAKEAEQKQAMAFDLSPFDDKLLKFGKLFSGRFMDIHVSMSLEEALDLSWKTLAECFEPQELLMKQSLVERYFPARKRTERLQERER
;
A
#
# COMPACT_ATOMS: atom_id res chain seq x y z
N VAL A 1 15.58 4.58 12.06
CA VAL A 1 16.73 3.79 11.56
C VAL A 1 16.37 3.21 10.21
N LEU A 2 17.24 3.36 9.21
CA LEU A 2 17.10 2.74 7.90
C LEU A 2 18.16 1.66 7.73
N LEU A 3 17.74 0.41 7.54
CA LEU A 3 18.60 -0.73 7.22
C LEU A 3 18.48 -1.00 5.72
N THR A 4 19.47 -0.56 4.95
CA THR A 4 19.37 -0.43 3.49
C THR A 4 19.50 -1.73 2.72
N ASP A 5 20.08 -2.80 3.31
CA ASP A 5 20.22 -4.09 2.64
C ASP A 5 20.31 -5.25 3.65
N MET A 6 19.15 -5.75 4.03
CA MET A 6 19.07 -6.90 4.93
C MET A 6 19.22 -8.23 4.18
N THR A 7 19.13 -8.23 2.87
CA THR A 7 19.43 -9.41 2.06
C THR A 7 20.95 -9.67 2.05
N ALA A 8 21.76 -8.65 1.80
CA ALA A 8 23.20 -8.77 1.89
C ALA A 8 23.67 -9.17 3.30
N TYR A 9 23.00 -8.66 4.36
CA TYR A 9 23.27 -9.11 5.74
C TYR A 9 22.98 -10.61 5.92
N ALA A 10 21.86 -11.10 5.41
CA ALA A 10 21.49 -12.52 5.48
C ALA A 10 22.46 -13.41 4.68
N ASP A 11 22.90 -12.94 3.50
CA ASP A 11 23.89 -13.65 2.69
C ASP A 11 25.25 -13.73 3.38
N ALA A 12 25.69 -12.67 4.04
CA ALA A 12 26.91 -12.69 4.86
C ALA A 12 26.81 -13.69 6.02
N LEU A 13 25.65 -13.78 6.69
CA LEU A 13 25.42 -14.81 7.72
C LEU A 13 25.48 -16.23 7.15
N LYS A 14 24.97 -16.43 5.94
CA LYS A 14 25.07 -17.71 5.23
C LYS A 14 26.52 -18.07 4.94
N GLU A 15 27.31 -17.15 4.42
CA GLU A 15 28.72 -17.38 4.12
C GLU A 15 29.52 -17.73 5.40
N ILE A 16 29.31 -17.01 6.50
CA ILE A 16 29.93 -17.31 7.81
C ILE A 16 29.52 -18.71 8.28
N GLY A 17 28.21 -19.05 8.15
CA GLY A 17 27.73 -20.36 8.54
C GLY A 17 28.40 -21.49 7.76
N ILE A 18 28.56 -21.32 6.45
CA ILE A 18 29.26 -22.27 5.58
C ILE A 18 30.76 -22.40 6.00
N ALA A 19 31.42 -21.27 6.24
CA ALA A 19 32.81 -21.27 6.70
C ALA A 19 33.00 -21.96 8.07
N MET A 20 31.94 -21.98 8.89
CA MET A 20 31.89 -22.70 10.17
C MET A 20 31.41 -24.16 10.05
N GLU A 21 31.29 -24.68 8.82
CA GLU A 21 30.81 -26.04 8.52
C GLU A 21 29.41 -26.36 9.08
N ARG A 22 28.56 -25.31 9.25
CA ARG A 22 27.16 -25.48 9.67
C ARG A 22 26.32 -26.02 8.54
N VAL A 23 25.36 -26.90 8.86
CA VAL A 23 24.43 -27.47 7.87
C VAL A 23 23.40 -26.41 7.42
N PRO A 24 23.35 -26.09 6.13
CA PRO A 24 22.32 -25.20 5.61
C PRO A 24 20.92 -25.78 5.74
N SER A 25 19.93 -24.90 5.83
CA SER A 25 18.50 -25.22 5.84
C SER A 25 17.81 -24.69 4.56
N ASN A 26 16.72 -23.96 4.70
CA ASN A 26 15.90 -23.50 3.59
C ASN A 26 16.69 -22.62 2.60
N ARG A 27 16.73 -23.03 1.34
CA ARG A 27 17.41 -22.33 0.23
C ARG A 27 18.87 -21.95 0.51
N GLY A 28 19.54 -22.77 1.34
CA GLY A 28 20.94 -22.58 1.69
C GLY A 28 21.20 -21.59 2.83
N TYR A 29 20.18 -20.95 3.40
CA TYR A 29 20.33 -20.17 4.62
C TYR A 29 20.42 -21.07 5.85
N MET A 30 21.05 -20.55 6.92
CA MET A 30 21.16 -21.27 8.18
C MET A 30 19.81 -21.33 8.90
N GLY A 31 19.57 -22.39 9.67
CA GLY A 31 18.30 -22.59 10.36
C GLY A 31 17.94 -21.52 11.40
N ASP A 32 18.91 -20.74 11.85
CA ASP A 32 18.73 -19.63 12.78
C ASP A 32 18.52 -18.25 12.12
N LEU A 33 18.35 -18.20 10.78
CA LEU A 33 18.15 -16.94 10.05
C LEU A 33 17.04 -16.08 10.67
N TYR A 34 15.88 -16.67 10.99
CA TYR A 34 14.79 -15.97 11.65
C TYR A 34 15.23 -15.28 12.93
N THR A 35 15.92 -16.01 13.81
CA THR A 35 16.42 -15.49 15.09
C THR A 35 17.42 -14.35 14.89
N GLN A 36 18.31 -14.48 13.90
CA GLN A 36 19.31 -13.45 13.58
C GLN A 36 18.66 -12.17 13.08
N LEU A 37 17.64 -12.27 12.24
CA LEU A 37 16.85 -11.11 11.77
C LEU A 37 16.03 -10.50 12.92
N ALA A 38 15.33 -11.32 13.70
CA ALA A 38 14.50 -10.88 14.83
C ALA A 38 15.33 -10.09 15.85
N GLN A 39 16.52 -10.55 16.23
CA GLN A 39 17.43 -9.84 17.14
C GLN A 39 17.81 -8.43 16.66
N ARG A 40 17.72 -8.15 15.35
CA ARG A 40 17.97 -6.81 14.79
C ARG A 40 16.69 -5.98 14.80
N TYR A 41 15.57 -6.56 14.35
CA TYR A 41 14.30 -5.85 14.15
C TYR A 41 13.58 -5.56 15.46
N GLU A 42 13.68 -6.42 16.47
CA GLU A 42 13.08 -6.22 17.80
C GLU A 42 13.71 -5.07 18.60
N ARG A 43 14.75 -4.43 18.06
CA ARG A 43 15.28 -3.16 18.57
C ARG A 43 14.33 -1.98 18.31
N ALA A 44 13.36 -2.15 17.41
CA ALA A 44 12.28 -1.18 17.17
C ALA A 44 11.29 -1.26 18.33
N CYS A 45 11.40 -0.36 19.29
CA CYS A 45 10.52 -0.34 20.46
C CYS A 45 10.21 1.09 20.91
N ALA A 46 9.12 1.22 21.64
CA ALA A 46 8.73 2.45 22.32
C ALA A 46 9.07 2.35 23.80
N PHE A 47 9.74 3.36 24.33
CA PHE A 47 10.13 3.44 25.73
C PHE A 47 9.18 4.36 26.49
N LYS A 48 8.64 3.89 27.59
CA LYS A 48 7.76 4.69 28.44
C LYS A 48 8.50 5.93 28.96
N GLY A 49 8.05 7.11 28.55
CA GLY A 49 8.63 8.39 28.98
C GLY A 49 9.93 8.82 28.27
N ALA A 50 10.39 8.07 27.24
CA ALA A 50 11.66 8.38 26.57
C ALA A 50 11.60 8.43 25.03
N GLY A 51 10.50 8.07 24.40
CA GLY A 51 10.35 8.07 22.94
C GLY A 51 10.37 6.69 22.32
N SER A 52 10.59 6.62 21.00
CA SER A 52 10.52 5.35 20.24
C SER A 52 11.62 5.23 19.18
N VAL A 53 11.95 3.99 18.85
CA VAL A 53 12.83 3.64 17.73
C VAL A 53 11.97 3.01 16.64
N THR A 54 11.91 3.64 15.47
CA THR A 54 11.30 3.07 14.26
C THR A 54 12.39 2.58 13.33
N ILE A 55 12.24 1.36 12.83
CA ILE A 55 13.18 0.73 11.90
C ILE A 55 12.46 0.47 10.56
N LEU A 56 13.06 0.94 9.48
CA LEU A 56 12.69 0.58 8.10
C LEU A 56 13.78 -0.35 7.56
N THR A 57 13.39 -1.55 7.16
CA THR A 57 14.29 -2.57 6.61
C THR A 57 14.03 -2.73 5.12
N VAL A 58 15.08 -2.74 4.32
CA VAL A 58 15.00 -3.01 2.88
C VAL A 58 15.52 -4.41 2.61
N THR A 59 14.73 -5.19 1.91
CA THR A 59 15.09 -6.52 1.40
C THR A 59 14.88 -6.58 -0.10
N THR A 60 15.67 -7.38 -0.80
CA THR A 60 15.42 -7.72 -2.19
C THR A 60 14.54 -8.97 -2.29
N MET A 61 13.73 -9.04 -3.34
CA MET A 61 12.91 -10.21 -3.66
C MET A 61 13.34 -10.78 -5.01
N PRO A 62 14.32 -11.70 -5.05
CA PRO A 62 14.76 -12.31 -6.30
C PRO A 62 13.59 -12.97 -7.05
N GLY A 63 13.37 -12.60 -8.32
CA GLY A 63 12.27 -13.09 -9.13
C GLY A 63 10.87 -12.66 -8.65
N ASN A 64 10.74 -11.58 -7.88
CA ASN A 64 9.52 -11.15 -7.20
C ASN A 64 8.93 -12.23 -6.25
N ASP A 65 9.77 -13.14 -5.75
CA ASP A 65 9.36 -14.23 -4.89
C ASP A 65 9.25 -13.77 -3.43
N VAL A 66 8.03 -13.50 -2.98
CA VAL A 66 7.72 -13.13 -1.59
C VAL A 66 8.01 -14.26 -0.60
N THR A 67 8.12 -15.52 -1.08
CA THR A 67 8.42 -16.69 -0.24
C THR A 67 9.92 -16.94 -0.08
N HIS A 68 10.76 -16.05 -0.64
CA HIS A 68 12.20 -16.11 -0.40
C HIS A 68 12.48 -15.91 1.10
N PRO A 69 13.39 -16.69 1.72
CA PRO A 69 13.57 -16.72 3.18
C PRO A 69 13.80 -15.36 3.85
N VAL A 70 14.44 -14.42 3.17
CA VAL A 70 14.75 -13.11 3.76
C VAL A 70 13.51 -12.22 3.81
N PRO A 71 12.80 -11.91 2.69
CA PRO A 71 11.56 -11.13 2.75
C PRO A 71 10.46 -11.84 3.54
N ASP A 72 10.33 -13.16 3.45
CA ASP A 72 9.32 -13.93 4.17
C ASP A 72 9.50 -13.79 5.68
N ASN A 73 10.68 -14.10 6.22
CA ASN A 73 10.98 -13.95 7.65
C ASN A 73 10.86 -12.48 8.10
N THR A 74 11.32 -11.52 7.30
CA THR A 74 11.17 -10.10 7.59
C THR A 74 9.70 -9.71 7.71
N GLY A 75 8.84 -10.23 6.83
CA GLY A 75 7.41 -10.03 6.86
C GLY A 75 6.72 -10.58 8.11
N TYR A 76 7.20 -11.70 8.66
CA TYR A 76 6.68 -12.25 9.93
C TYR A 76 7.09 -11.43 11.16
N ILE A 77 8.30 -10.88 11.17
CA ILE A 77 8.86 -10.17 12.33
C ILE A 77 8.34 -8.74 12.41
N THR A 78 8.23 -8.05 11.27
CA THR A 78 7.86 -6.62 11.20
C THR A 78 6.36 -6.39 11.27
N GLU A 79 5.94 -5.19 11.69
CA GLU A 79 4.53 -4.82 11.82
C GLU A 79 3.86 -4.41 10.51
N GLY A 80 4.62 -4.23 9.46
CA GLY A 80 4.11 -3.90 8.13
C GLY A 80 5.18 -4.10 7.07
N GLN A 81 4.73 -4.22 5.82
CA GLN A 81 5.59 -4.44 4.67
C GLN A 81 5.02 -3.75 3.44
N PHE A 82 5.91 -3.14 2.68
CA PHE A 82 5.60 -2.51 1.40
C PHE A 82 6.31 -3.30 0.29
N TYR A 83 5.53 -3.89 -0.60
CA TYR A 83 6.06 -4.49 -1.81
C TYR A 83 6.11 -3.46 -2.92
N LEU A 84 7.21 -3.47 -3.68
CA LEU A 84 7.43 -2.59 -4.82
C LEU A 84 7.44 -3.42 -6.10
N HIS A 85 6.64 -2.99 -7.07
CA HIS A 85 6.65 -3.48 -8.44
C HIS A 85 6.87 -2.30 -9.39
N ASP A 86 7.85 -2.41 -10.27
CA ASP A 86 8.19 -1.35 -11.24
C ASP A 86 8.37 0.04 -10.60
N GLY A 87 9.01 0.08 -9.42
CA GLY A 87 9.25 1.31 -8.67
C GLY A 87 8.03 1.92 -7.97
N ARG A 88 6.90 1.20 -7.92
CA ARG A 88 5.67 1.65 -7.25
C ARG A 88 5.27 0.70 -6.14
N ILE A 89 4.66 1.23 -5.10
CA ILE A 89 4.11 0.40 -4.02
C ILE A 89 2.91 -0.39 -4.56
N ASP A 90 2.94 -1.71 -4.35
CA ASP A 90 1.77 -2.57 -4.58
C ASP A 90 0.78 -2.41 -3.41
N PRO A 91 -0.39 -1.80 -3.62
CA PRO A 91 -1.37 -1.58 -2.56
C PRO A 91 -2.11 -2.86 -2.15
N PHE A 92 -2.05 -3.93 -2.95
CA PHE A 92 -2.73 -5.19 -2.67
C PHE A 92 -1.85 -6.15 -1.87
N GLY A 93 -0.57 -6.25 -2.24
CA GLY A 93 0.39 -7.09 -1.54
C GLY A 93 0.90 -6.46 -0.24
N SER A 94 0.91 -5.13 -0.15
CA SER A 94 1.40 -4.41 1.03
C SER A 94 0.45 -4.54 2.22
N LEU A 95 1.02 -4.64 3.42
CA LEU A 95 0.29 -4.91 4.66
C LEU A 95 0.77 -4.01 5.79
N SER A 96 -0.18 -3.57 6.65
CA SER A 96 0.10 -3.02 7.96
C SER A 96 -0.79 -3.68 9.02
N ARG A 97 -0.20 -4.33 10.01
CA ARG A 97 -0.92 -4.97 11.13
C ARG A 97 -1.48 -3.96 12.11
N LEU A 98 -0.90 -2.77 12.17
CA LEU A 98 -1.28 -1.71 13.11
C LEU A 98 -2.40 -0.80 12.59
N LYS A 99 -2.78 -0.89 11.30
CA LYS A 99 -3.77 0.01 10.69
C LYS A 99 -5.09 0.10 11.46
N GLN A 100 -5.59 -1.01 11.97
CA GLN A 100 -6.87 -1.05 12.70
C GLN A 100 -6.84 -0.32 14.05
N ARG A 101 -5.66 -0.09 14.61
CA ARG A 101 -5.48 0.66 15.87
C ARG A 101 -5.49 2.16 15.65
N VAL A 102 -5.22 2.61 14.44
CA VAL A 102 -4.96 4.01 14.09
C VAL A 102 -6.06 4.58 13.19
N ILE A 103 -6.45 3.84 12.13
CA ILE A 103 -7.37 4.32 11.11
C ILE A 103 -8.75 4.59 11.68
N GLY A 104 -9.24 5.85 11.54
CA GLY A 104 -10.54 6.30 12.04
C GLY A 104 -10.65 6.45 13.56
N LYS A 105 -9.53 6.29 14.30
CA LYS A 105 -9.46 6.48 15.76
C LYS A 105 -8.51 7.63 16.13
N VAL A 106 -7.32 7.61 15.58
CA VAL A 106 -6.30 8.66 15.71
C VAL A 106 -6.33 9.57 14.48
N THR A 107 -6.65 9.00 13.32
CA THR A 107 -6.83 9.71 12.05
C THR A 107 -8.28 10.14 11.86
N ARG A 108 -8.53 10.96 10.84
CA ARG A 108 -9.85 11.49 10.49
C ARG A 108 -10.90 10.35 10.33
N GLU A 109 -12.12 10.59 10.72
CA GLU A 109 -13.20 9.60 10.81
C GLU A 109 -13.56 8.91 9.46
N ASP A 110 -13.36 9.62 8.34
CA ASP A 110 -13.63 9.12 6.98
C ASP A 110 -12.53 8.21 6.44
N HIS A 111 -11.32 8.24 7.04
CA HIS A 111 -10.13 7.56 6.53
C HIS A 111 -10.40 6.10 6.14
N SER A 112 -11.04 5.33 7.01
CA SER A 112 -11.30 3.91 6.76
C SER A 112 -12.18 3.69 5.52
N GLN A 113 -13.25 4.45 5.38
CA GLN A 113 -14.19 4.27 4.26
C GLN A 113 -13.62 4.79 2.94
N VAL A 114 -12.94 5.95 2.99
CA VAL A 114 -12.27 6.51 1.81
C VAL A 114 -11.22 5.54 1.28
N MET A 115 -10.31 5.08 2.15
CA MET A 115 -9.26 4.15 1.77
C MET A 115 -9.82 2.85 1.17
N ASN A 116 -10.82 2.25 1.82
CA ASN A 116 -11.42 1.02 1.32
C ASN A 116 -12.10 1.23 -0.05
N THR A 117 -12.76 2.37 -0.26
CA THR A 117 -13.40 2.70 -1.54
C THR A 117 -12.36 2.95 -2.63
N MET A 118 -11.28 3.69 -2.33
CA MET A 118 -10.19 3.94 -3.26
C MET A 118 -9.54 2.62 -3.74
N ILE A 119 -9.22 1.71 -2.80
CA ILE A 119 -8.61 0.42 -3.11
C ILE A 119 -9.57 -0.49 -3.88
N ARG A 120 -10.83 -0.54 -3.50
CA ARG A 120 -11.86 -1.31 -4.22
C ARG A 120 -12.00 -0.85 -5.67
N PHE A 121 -12.08 0.46 -5.91
CA PHE A 121 -12.18 0.99 -7.26
C PHE A 121 -10.88 0.83 -8.06
N TYR A 122 -9.74 0.88 -7.40
CA TYR A 122 -8.46 0.59 -8.07
C TYR A 122 -8.36 -0.87 -8.49
N ALA A 123 -8.82 -1.82 -7.66
CA ALA A 123 -8.92 -3.23 -8.05
C ALA A 123 -9.85 -3.41 -9.27
N ALA A 124 -11.04 -2.82 -9.21
CA ALA A 124 -11.98 -2.87 -10.32
C ALA A 124 -11.45 -2.18 -11.60
N ALA A 125 -10.66 -1.11 -11.45
CA ALA A 125 -9.99 -0.47 -12.58
C ALA A 125 -8.97 -1.40 -13.25
N LYS A 126 -8.23 -2.19 -12.46
CA LYS A 126 -7.31 -3.21 -13.01
C LYS A 126 -8.05 -4.32 -13.76
N GLU A 127 -9.20 -4.74 -13.28
CA GLU A 127 -10.06 -5.68 -14.00
C GLU A 127 -10.60 -5.07 -15.31
N ALA A 128 -11.00 -3.81 -15.31
CA ALA A 128 -11.43 -3.10 -16.51
C ALA A 128 -10.28 -2.93 -17.54
N GLU A 129 -9.05 -2.66 -17.08
CA GLU A 129 -7.85 -2.66 -17.94
C GLU A 129 -7.64 -4.02 -18.62
N GLN A 130 -7.81 -5.12 -17.88
CA GLN A 130 -7.69 -6.47 -18.43
C GLN A 130 -8.79 -6.78 -19.46
N LYS A 131 -10.06 -6.41 -19.17
CA LYS A 131 -11.16 -6.53 -20.14
C LYS A 131 -10.85 -5.75 -21.43
N GLN A 132 -10.36 -4.52 -21.30
CA GLN A 132 -9.99 -3.69 -22.44
C GLN A 132 -8.86 -4.34 -23.26
N ALA A 133 -7.84 -4.88 -22.61
CA ALA A 133 -6.73 -5.56 -23.27
C ALA A 133 -7.15 -6.83 -24.02
N MET A 134 -8.21 -7.49 -23.54
CA MET A 134 -8.82 -8.67 -24.18
C MET A 134 -9.90 -8.32 -25.21
N ALA A 135 -10.08 -7.04 -25.53
CA ALA A 135 -11.11 -6.52 -26.44
C ALA A 135 -12.55 -6.89 -26.08
N PHE A 136 -12.85 -7.02 -24.78
CA PHE A 136 -14.23 -7.14 -24.30
C PHE A 136 -14.94 -5.77 -24.34
N ASP A 137 -16.26 -5.81 -24.48
CA ASP A 137 -17.08 -4.60 -24.37
C ASP A 137 -17.03 -4.02 -22.96
N LEU A 138 -16.78 -2.73 -22.88
CA LEU A 138 -16.74 -1.98 -21.64
C LEU A 138 -18.09 -1.36 -21.32
N SER A 139 -18.50 -1.44 -20.07
CA SER A 139 -19.67 -0.70 -19.59
C SER A 139 -19.32 0.78 -19.34
N PRO A 140 -20.30 1.69 -19.31
CA PRO A 140 -20.06 3.08 -18.92
C PRO A 140 -19.43 3.23 -17.52
N PHE A 141 -19.59 2.25 -16.65
CA PHE A 141 -18.95 2.20 -15.34
C PHE A 141 -17.49 1.78 -15.45
N ASP A 142 -17.15 0.83 -16.35
CA ASP A 142 -15.75 0.45 -16.62
C ASP A 142 -14.96 1.67 -17.15
N ASP A 143 -15.54 2.54 -17.97
CA ASP A 143 -14.90 3.78 -18.44
C ASP A 143 -14.57 4.73 -17.28
N LYS A 144 -15.48 4.88 -16.31
CA LYS A 144 -15.22 5.63 -15.07
C LYS A 144 -14.08 5.04 -14.27
N LEU A 145 -14.05 3.71 -14.15
CA LEU A 145 -12.99 2.97 -13.45
C LEU A 145 -11.63 3.13 -14.12
N LEU A 146 -11.56 3.05 -15.45
CA LEU A 146 -10.32 3.30 -16.21
C LEU A 146 -9.80 4.73 -16.00
N LYS A 147 -10.69 5.73 -16.03
CA LYS A 147 -10.33 7.11 -15.72
C LYS A 147 -9.81 7.22 -14.29
N PHE A 148 -10.51 6.61 -13.33
CA PHE A 148 -10.10 6.61 -11.93
C PHE A 148 -8.74 5.94 -11.73
N GLY A 149 -8.48 4.79 -12.34
CA GLY A 149 -7.22 4.06 -12.25
C GLY A 149 -6.01 4.90 -12.68
N LYS A 150 -6.17 5.67 -13.79
CA LYS A 150 -5.14 6.61 -14.26
C LYS A 150 -4.90 7.74 -13.25
N LEU A 151 -5.95 8.34 -12.72
CA LEU A 151 -5.85 9.42 -11.72
C LEU A 151 -5.25 8.90 -10.41
N PHE A 152 -5.67 7.73 -9.95
CA PHE A 152 -5.13 7.09 -8.75
C PHE A 152 -3.62 6.84 -8.88
N SER A 153 -3.20 6.21 -9.97
CA SER A 153 -1.79 5.92 -10.20
C SER A 153 -0.93 7.18 -10.26
N GLY A 154 -1.40 8.25 -10.93
CA GLY A 154 -0.64 9.49 -11.05
C GLY A 154 -0.63 10.33 -9.77
N ARG A 155 -1.72 10.32 -8.97
CA ARG A 155 -1.86 11.19 -7.80
C ARG A 155 -1.34 10.58 -6.50
N PHE A 156 -1.34 9.23 -6.38
CA PHE A 156 -1.03 8.54 -5.12
C PHE A 156 0.14 7.56 -5.21
N MET A 157 0.45 7.06 -6.41
CA MET A 157 1.47 6.00 -6.56
C MET A 157 2.74 6.47 -7.27
N ASP A 158 2.82 7.72 -7.66
CA ASP A 158 4.03 8.28 -8.24
C ASP A 158 5.08 8.52 -7.14
N ILE A 159 6.35 8.18 -7.42
CA ILE A 159 7.46 8.30 -6.46
C ILE A 159 7.76 9.74 -6.03
N HIS A 160 7.30 10.72 -6.77
CA HIS A 160 7.47 12.14 -6.45
C HIS A 160 6.34 12.70 -5.59
N VAL A 161 5.31 11.90 -5.31
CA VAL A 161 4.19 12.32 -4.46
C VAL A 161 4.66 12.40 -3.02
N SER A 162 4.50 13.60 -2.42
CA SER A 162 4.74 13.86 -1.00
C SER A 162 3.63 14.75 -0.47
N MET A 163 2.80 14.23 0.43
CA MET A 163 1.67 14.94 1.00
C MET A 163 1.38 14.45 2.42
N SER A 164 0.75 15.29 3.22
CA SER A 164 0.24 14.89 4.54
C SER A 164 -0.94 13.93 4.41
N LEU A 165 -1.29 13.24 5.51
CA LEU A 165 -2.45 12.35 5.53
C LEU A 165 -3.75 13.11 5.23
N GLU A 166 -3.92 14.32 5.77
CA GLU A 166 -5.11 15.15 5.54
C GLU A 166 -5.24 15.55 4.06
N GLU A 167 -4.14 15.99 3.45
CA GLU A 167 -4.11 16.31 2.02
C GLU A 167 -4.43 15.08 1.17
N ALA A 168 -3.92 13.90 1.55
CA ALA A 168 -4.21 12.65 0.86
C ALA A 168 -5.70 12.27 0.95
N LEU A 169 -6.33 12.45 2.11
CA LEU A 169 -7.76 12.20 2.29
C LEU A 169 -8.61 13.20 1.47
N ASP A 170 -8.25 14.47 1.47
CA ASP A 170 -8.96 15.48 0.68
C ASP A 170 -8.79 15.26 -0.83
N LEU A 171 -7.59 14.87 -1.26
CA LEU A 171 -7.33 14.51 -2.65
C LEU A 171 -8.08 13.24 -3.05
N SER A 172 -8.24 12.29 -2.14
CA SER A 172 -9.05 11.08 -2.36
C SER A 172 -10.51 11.43 -2.66
N TRP A 173 -11.13 12.30 -1.85
CA TRP A 173 -12.50 12.77 -2.10
C TRP A 173 -12.64 13.51 -3.43
N LYS A 174 -11.69 14.38 -3.77
CA LYS A 174 -11.65 15.07 -5.06
C LYS A 174 -11.55 14.09 -6.22
N THR A 175 -10.68 13.10 -6.12
CA THR A 175 -10.48 12.08 -7.16
C THR A 175 -11.73 11.22 -7.35
N LEU A 176 -12.38 10.82 -6.26
CA LEU A 176 -13.67 10.11 -6.34
C LEU A 176 -14.74 10.97 -7.01
N ALA A 177 -14.87 12.24 -6.64
CA ALA A 177 -15.87 13.15 -7.19
C ALA A 177 -15.65 13.49 -8.68
N GLU A 178 -14.43 13.39 -9.19
CA GLU A 178 -14.14 13.56 -10.61
C GLU A 178 -14.61 12.39 -11.50
N CYS A 179 -14.79 11.21 -10.88
CA CYS A 179 -15.11 9.98 -11.61
C CYS A 179 -16.49 9.43 -11.31
N PHE A 180 -16.98 9.60 -10.08
CA PHE A 180 -18.18 8.91 -9.59
C PHE A 180 -19.21 9.89 -9.01
N GLU A 181 -20.47 9.46 -9.02
CA GLU A 181 -21.53 10.13 -8.30
C GLU A 181 -21.58 9.65 -6.83
N PRO A 182 -22.11 10.45 -5.89
CA PRO A 182 -22.18 10.10 -4.47
C PRO A 182 -22.79 8.72 -4.19
N GLN A 183 -23.82 8.34 -4.95
CA GLN A 183 -24.55 7.07 -4.78
C GLN A 183 -23.73 5.85 -5.20
N GLU A 184 -22.73 6.02 -6.07
CA GLU A 184 -21.87 4.95 -6.57
C GLU A 184 -20.77 4.55 -5.56
N LEU A 185 -20.51 5.41 -4.56
CA LEU A 185 -19.42 5.20 -3.61
C LEU A 185 -19.71 4.10 -2.58
N LEU A 186 -20.99 3.81 -2.29
CA LEU A 186 -21.42 2.84 -1.27
C LEU A 186 -20.80 3.12 0.12
N MET A 187 -20.73 4.39 0.49
CA MET A 187 -20.20 4.90 1.76
C MET A 187 -21.34 5.41 2.66
N LYS A 188 -21.04 5.62 3.94
CA LYS A 188 -22.00 6.23 4.87
C LYS A 188 -22.42 7.62 4.36
N GLN A 189 -23.73 7.85 4.27
CA GLN A 189 -24.30 9.09 3.76
C GLN A 189 -23.77 10.34 4.50
N SER A 190 -23.62 10.26 5.83
CA SER A 190 -23.09 11.36 6.64
C SER A 190 -21.67 11.79 6.27
N LEU A 191 -20.82 10.83 5.84
CA LEU A 191 -19.47 11.15 5.37
C LEU A 191 -19.49 11.76 3.98
N VAL A 192 -20.34 11.23 3.11
CA VAL A 192 -20.52 11.79 1.76
C VAL A 192 -21.02 13.23 1.84
N GLU A 193 -22.03 13.52 2.65
CA GLU A 193 -22.55 14.87 2.86
C GLU A 193 -21.50 15.85 3.40
N ARG A 194 -20.60 15.36 4.26
CA ARG A 194 -19.59 16.20 4.91
C ARG A 194 -18.35 16.44 4.05
N TYR A 195 -17.89 15.45 3.31
CA TYR A 195 -16.58 15.48 2.66
C TYR A 195 -16.62 15.45 1.14
N PHE A 196 -17.72 14.99 0.54
CA PHE A 196 -17.81 14.95 -0.92
C PHE A 196 -17.90 16.37 -1.48
N PRO A 197 -17.01 16.77 -2.41
CA PRO A 197 -17.01 18.12 -2.98
C PRO A 197 -18.34 18.44 -3.66
N ALA A 198 -18.98 19.54 -3.29
CA ALA A 198 -20.15 20.03 -4.00
C ALA A 198 -19.74 20.36 -5.44
N ARG A 199 -20.26 19.61 -6.43
CA ARG A 199 -20.11 19.97 -7.84
C ARG A 199 -20.65 21.38 -8.02
N LYS A 200 -19.84 22.29 -8.55
CA LYS A 200 -20.31 23.63 -8.91
C LYS A 200 -21.49 23.48 -9.84
N ARG A 201 -22.61 24.05 -9.47
CA ARG A 201 -23.92 23.98 -10.15
C ARG A 201 -23.85 24.39 -11.65
N THR A 202 -22.78 25.05 -12.04
CA THR A 202 -22.53 25.60 -13.39
C THR A 202 -22.15 24.52 -14.43
N GLU A 203 -21.51 23.41 -14.03
CA GLU A 203 -21.10 22.38 -14.99
C GLU A 203 -22.26 21.47 -15.39
N ARG A 204 -23.26 21.28 -14.51
CA ARG A 204 -24.45 20.48 -14.80
C ARG A 204 -25.40 21.13 -15.86
N LEU A 205 -25.33 22.43 -16.03
CA LEU A 205 -26.12 23.13 -17.04
C LEU A 205 -25.51 22.99 -18.44
N GLN A 206 -24.19 22.94 -18.53
CA GLN A 206 -23.48 22.80 -19.80
C GLN A 206 -23.51 21.37 -20.38
N GLU A 207 -23.60 20.33 -19.51
CA GLU A 207 -23.76 18.93 -19.96
C GLU A 207 -25.19 18.58 -20.39
N ARG A 208 -26.21 19.37 -19.99
CA ARG A 208 -27.59 19.18 -20.43
C ARG A 208 -27.94 19.93 -21.72
N GLU A 209 -27.07 20.83 -22.15
CA GLU A 209 -27.24 21.62 -23.40
C GLU A 209 -26.36 21.10 -24.55
N ARG A 210 -25.65 19.98 -24.37
CA ARG A 210 -24.96 19.22 -25.41
C ARG A 210 -25.63 17.87 -25.63
#